data_dd4ce154d4f66f29a347bcbeb70ca92c
#
_entry.id   dd4ce154d4f66f29a347bcbeb70ca92c
#
_cell.length_a   1.000
_cell.length_b   1.000
_cell.length_c   1.000
_cell.angle_alpha   90.00
_cell.angle_beta   90.00
_cell.angle_gamma   90.00
#
_symmetry.space_group_name_H-M   'P 1'
#
loop_
_entity.id
_entity.type
_entity.pdbx_description
1 polymer ?
#
loop_
_entity_poly.entity_id
_entity_poly.type
_entity_poly.pdbx_seq_one_letter_code
_entity_poly.pdbx_strand_id
1 'polypeptide(L)'
;MSKVLIIRGEDRHTYRLEQSLVMCGVVAKTVSQYEDIPKERCDIVFVDPSVDYDPTTRIEADMVLFFDCEDAPLDFNMGTAFHCMKDTVKYYAKMNWVGEYIEGLKLVGFPIPHIPQIIEVTDLDIPEFNHNNAVPFFVGTPTFLGRHDPVGGGVYNSTEDTSSLGVHEDHYMYNQRIDWLLSLRKNNIPYFGGLVFKTDNLTIEWQSTYFGKGIEGLGTPPLSRQQFFNTLFNYRVGLNPTGHDRNSWRIYDLMAAGSILVSTDLMEQKSMYMPKEYTTIKDGEDLGKTLLQLQPDYKELSKACQENRKVFKGLTPEKIWYDFMEQMK
;
A
#
# COMPACT_ATOMS: atom_id res chain seq x y z
N MET A 1 -15.04 -1.44 26.16
CA MET A 1 -14.87 -0.94 24.78
C MET A 1 -13.90 0.22 24.84
N SER A 2 -12.80 0.12 24.09
CA SER A 2 -11.83 1.22 24.04
C SER A 2 -12.42 2.41 23.32
N LYS A 3 -12.16 3.61 23.85
CA LYS A 3 -12.52 4.88 23.21
C LYS A 3 -11.31 5.39 22.46
N VAL A 4 -11.45 5.58 21.16
CA VAL A 4 -10.41 6.07 20.28
C VAL A 4 -10.81 7.40 19.65
N LEU A 5 -9.94 8.38 19.73
CA LEU A 5 -10.04 9.64 19.01
C LEU A 5 -9.04 9.63 17.87
N ILE A 6 -9.48 10.07 16.69
CA ILE A 6 -8.65 10.25 15.51
C ILE A 6 -8.61 11.74 15.18
N ILE A 7 -7.43 12.34 15.22
CA ILE A 7 -7.19 13.72 14.80
C ILE A 7 -6.55 13.66 13.42
N ARG A 8 -7.24 14.15 12.41
CA ARG A 8 -6.84 14.03 11.02
C ARG A 8 -6.63 15.36 10.32
N GLY A 9 -5.73 15.35 9.33
CA GLY A 9 -5.68 16.34 8.26
C GLY A 9 -6.80 16.15 7.22
N GLU A 10 -6.55 16.65 6.03
CA GLU A 10 -7.50 16.54 4.89
C GLU A 10 -7.43 15.19 4.15
N ASP A 11 -6.63 14.25 4.63
CA ASP A 11 -6.37 12.98 3.95
C ASP A 11 -7.64 12.15 3.74
N ARG A 12 -7.76 11.62 2.53
CA ARG A 12 -8.91 10.81 2.08
C ARG A 12 -8.95 9.41 2.70
N HIS A 13 -7.86 8.93 3.27
CA HIS A 13 -7.76 7.55 3.78
C HIS A 13 -8.23 7.40 5.23
N THR A 14 -8.32 8.49 5.97
CA THR A 14 -8.72 8.48 7.39
C THR A 14 -10.16 8.02 7.64
N TYR A 15 -11.09 8.21 6.69
CA TYR A 15 -12.46 7.67 6.82
C TYR A 15 -12.48 6.14 6.93
N ARG A 16 -11.52 5.47 6.29
CA ARG A 16 -11.38 4.00 6.39
C ARG A 16 -10.91 3.57 7.76
N LEU A 17 -10.06 4.39 8.41
CA LEU A 17 -9.56 4.09 9.75
C LEU A 17 -10.69 4.03 10.77
N GLU A 18 -11.60 5.02 10.79
CA GLU A 18 -12.75 5.02 11.69
C GLU A 18 -13.64 3.80 11.46
N GLN A 19 -13.99 3.53 10.21
CA GLN A 19 -14.80 2.37 9.83
C GLN A 19 -14.14 1.05 10.29
N SER A 20 -12.83 0.91 10.08
CA SER A 20 -12.08 -0.27 10.47
C SER A 20 -12.03 -0.45 11.98
N LEU A 21 -11.85 0.62 12.75
CA LEU A 21 -11.88 0.58 14.21
C LEU A 21 -13.25 0.18 14.74
N VAL A 22 -14.33 0.66 14.12
CA VAL A 22 -15.69 0.24 14.46
C VAL A 22 -15.88 -1.26 14.21
N MET A 23 -15.34 -1.80 13.11
CA MET A 23 -15.34 -3.25 12.85
C MET A 23 -14.58 -4.03 13.95
N CYS A 24 -13.56 -3.45 14.56
CA CYS A 24 -12.84 -4.03 15.68
C CYS A 24 -13.58 -3.97 17.03
N GLY A 25 -14.80 -3.48 17.06
CA GLY A 25 -15.55 -3.26 18.30
C GLY A 25 -15.05 -2.07 19.13
N VAL A 26 -14.33 -1.14 18.52
CA VAL A 26 -13.79 0.07 19.16
C VAL A 26 -14.74 1.23 18.93
N VAL A 27 -14.96 2.06 19.95
CA VAL A 27 -15.71 3.31 19.81
C VAL A 27 -14.74 4.36 19.29
N ALA A 28 -14.83 4.64 18.00
CA ALA A 28 -13.98 5.62 17.34
C ALA A 28 -14.74 6.92 17.03
N LYS A 29 -14.07 8.04 17.16
CA LYS A 29 -14.54 9.35 16.73
C LYS A 29 -13.42 10.06 15.97
N THR A 30 -13.74 10.60 14.83
CA THR A 30 -12.82 11.43 14.03
C THR A 30 -13.15 12.91 14.21
N VAL A 31 -12.11 13.72 14.36
CA VAL A 31 -12.18 15.17 14.35
C VAL A 31 -11.18 15.72 13.34
N SER A 32 -11.54 16.76 12.63
CA SER A 32 -10.58 17.47 11.76
C SER A 32 -9.68 18.37 12.59
N GLN A 33 -8.54 18.75 12.03
CA GLN A 33 -7.61 19.70 12.65
C GLN A 33 -8.23 21.07 12.98
N TYR A 34 -9.36 21.40 12.34
CA TYR A 34 -10.07 22.68 12.52
C TYR A 34 -11.21 22.59 13.53
N GLU A 35 -11.46 21.40 14.09
CA GLU A 35 -12.51 21.19 15.08
C GLU A 35 -11.93 21.21 16.49
N ASP A 36 -12.76 21.60 17.45
CA ASP A 36 -12.38 21.52 18.86
C ASP A 36 -12.13 20.05 19.26
N ILE A 37 -10.92 19.80 19.75
CA ILE A 37 -10.58 18.50 20.30
C ILE A 37 -11.44 18.23 21.53
N PRO A 38 -12.17 17.08 21.59
CA PRO A 38 -13.01 16.77 22.73
C PRO A 38 -12.21 16.75 24.04
N LYS A 39 -12.75 17.41 25.08
CA LYS A 39 -12.15 17.41 26.42
C LYS A 39 -12.33 16.07 27.16
N GLU A 40 -13.08 15.15 26.58
CA GLU A 40 -13.26 13.81 27.18
C GLU A 40 -11.99 12.98 27.03
N ARG A 41 -11.60 12.34 28.12
CA ARG A 41 -10.48 11.40 28.11
C ARG A 41 -10.78 10.22 27.18
N CYS A 42 -9.82 9.91 26.32
CA CYS A 42 -9.82 8.74 25.44
C CYS A 42 -8.78 7.73 25.93
N ASP A 43 -8.98 6.44 25.60
CA ASP A 43 -7.96 5.44 25.88
C ASP A 43 -6.78 5.61 24.91
N ILE A 44 -7.09 5.89 23.64
CA ILE A 44 -6.08 6.02 22.59
C ILE A 44 -6.41 7.22 21.71
N VAL A 45 -5.39 7.98 21.33
CA VAL A 45 -5.49 9.05 20.33
C VAL A 45 -4.53 8.78 19.19
N PHE A 46 -5.09 8.68 18.00
CA PHE A 46 -4.36 8.65 16.75
C PHE A 46 -4.23 10.08 16.23
N VAL A 47 -3.01 10.53 15.96
CA VAL A 47 -2.73 11.87 15.44
C VAL A 47 -2.07 11.72 14.07
N ASP A 48 -2.68 12.30 13.05
CA ASP A 48 -2.02 12.47 11.76
C ASP A 48 -0.84 13.44 11.94
N PRO A 49 0.39 13.04 11.64
CA PRO A 49 1.56 13.88 11.88
C PRO A 49 1.60 15.14 11.03
N SER A 50 0.81 15.20 9.94
CA SER A 50 0.75 16.34 9.02
C SER A 50 -0.18 17.46 9.46
N VAL A 51 -1.04 17.25 10.47
CA VAL A 51 -2.03 18.26 10.87
C VAL A 51 -1.41 19.50 11.50
N ASP A 52 -2.08 20.61 11.31
CA ASP A 52 -1.80 21.82 12.06
C ASP A 52 -2.27 21.62 13.51
N TYR A 53 -1.33 21.65 14.43
CA TYR A 53 -1.59 21.39 15.84
C TYR A 53 -1.22 22.60 16.70
N ASP A 54 -2.17 23.06 17.50
CA ASP A 54 -1.93 24.09 18.50
C ASP A 54 -1.29 23.43 19.75
N PRO A 55 -0.02 23.75 20.08
CA PRO A 55 0.67 23.16 21.23
C PRO A 55 0.04 23.52 22.58
N THR A 56 -0.89 24.48 22.62
CA THR A 56 -1.66 24.79 23.83
C THR A 56 -2.81 23.80 24.03
N THR A 57 -3.19 23.04 23.02
CA THR A 57 -4.24 22.04 23.10
C THR A 57 -3.75 20.83 23.89
N ARG A 58 -4.44 20.52 24.96
CA ARG A 58 -4.12 19.36 25.79
C ARG A 58 -4.93 18.14 25.36
N ILE A 59 -4.26 17.06 24.97
CA ILE A 59 -4.87 15.78 24.70
C ILE A 59 -4.82 14.94 25.98
N GLU A 60 -5.97 14.52 26.49
CA GLU A 60 -6.07 13.60 27.63
C GLU A 60 -6.33 12.18 27.16
N ALA A 61 -5.28 11.35 27.13
CA ALA A 61 -5.34 9.97 26.71
C ALA A 61 -4.35 9.09 27.51
N ASP A 62 -4.62 7.79 27.54
CA ASP A 62 -3.68 6.82 28.10
C ASP A 62 -2.52 6.58 27.12
N MET A 63 -2.80 6.66 25.83
CA MET A 63 -1.82 6.52 24.76
C MET A 63 -2.09 7.51 23.63
N VAL A 64 -1.04 8.16 23.16
CA VAL A 64 -1.05 8.97 21.95
C VAL A 64 -0.03 8.39 20.99
N LEU A 65 -0.42 8.22 19.72
CA LEU A 65 0.46 7.73 18.68
C LEU A 65 0.24 8.51 17.37
N PHE A 66 1.29 8.63 16.59
CA PHE A 66 1.17 9.08 15.20
C PHE A 66 0.69 7.93 14.32
N PHE A 67 -0.08 8.24 13.29
CA PHE A 67 -0.46 7.28 12.27
C PHE A 67 -0.27 7.85 10.87
N ASP A 68 0.13 6.99 9.96
CA ASP A 68 0.33 7.33 8.56
C ASP A 68 -0.27 6.21 7.70
N CYS A 69 -1.28 6.58 6.91
CA CYS A 69 -1.97 5.70 5.98
C CYS A 69 -1.40 5.79 4.56
N GLU A 70 -0.41 6.65 4.35
CA GLU A 70 0.19 6.88 3.05
C GLU A 70 1.26 5.84 2.73
N ASP A 71 1.36 5.49 1.46
CA ASP A 71 2.43 4.67 0.91
C ASP A 71 3.67 5.52 0.59
N ALA A 72 3.93 6.58 1.33
CA ALA A 72 5.03 7.51 1.10
C ALA A 72 6.13 7.35 2.17
N PRO A 73 7.37 7.78 1.91
CA PRO A 73 8.42 7.81 2.92
C PRO A 73 8.01 8.61 4.17
N LEU A 74 8.61 8.27 5.33
CA LEU A 74 8.24 8.86 6.63
C LEU A 74 8.38 10.39 6.71
N ASP A 75 9.40 10.95 6.05
CA ASP A 75 9.69 12.38 6.07
C ASP A 75 8.66 13.25 5.34
N PHE A 76 7.77 12.59 4.61
CA PHE A 76 6.79 13.26 3.77
C PHE A 76 5.66 13.92 4.54
N ASN A 77 5.19 13.30 5.61
CA ASN A 77 4.00 13.73 6.37
C ASN A 77 4.32 14.38 7.70
N MET A 78 5.52 14.96 7.86
CA MET A 78 5.94 15.58 9.11
C MET A 78 5.52 17.05 9.17
N GLY A 79 4.28 17.30 9.57
CA GLY A 79 3.73 18.66 9.80
C GLY A 79 3.92 19.17 11.22
N THR A 80 3.13 20.17 11.58
CA THR A 80 3.21 20.86 12.87
C THR A 80 2.95 19.94 14.06
N ALA A 81 1.97 19.02 13.95
CA ALA A 81 1.71 18.05 15.02
C ALA A 81 2.92 17.17 15.32
N PHE A 82 3.60 16.70 14.27
CA PHE A 82 4.81 15.91 14.47
C PHE A 82 5.87 16.69 15.26
N HIS A 83 6.19 17.91 14.84
CA HIS A 83 7.24 18.71 15.48
C HIS A 83 6.89 19.10 16.93
N CYS A 84 5.61 19.31 17.22
CA CYS A 84 5.17 19.70 18.56
C CYS A 84 5.07 18.50 19.53
N MET A 85 4.83 17.30 19.02
CA MET A 85 4.47 16.15 19.86
C MET A 85 5.50 15.00 19.84
N LYS A 86 6.48 15.00 18.95
CA LYS A 86 7.45 13.90 18.78
C LYS A 86 8.17 13.48 20.06
N ASP A 87 8.40 14.42 20.98
CA ASP A 87 9.10 14.15 22.25
C ASP A 87 8.20 13.51 23.32
N THR A 88 6.88 13.53 23.11
CA THR A 88 5.87 12.97 24.03
C THR A 88 5.21 11.73 23.50
N VAL A 89 5.11 11.57 22.19
CA VAL A 89 4.58 10.40 21.51
C VAL A 89 5.68 9.32 21.43
N LYS A 90 5.31 8.07 21.62
CA LYS A 90 6.26 6.93 21.61
C LYS A 90 6.18 6.08 20.35
N TYR A 91 5.06 6.12 19.66
CA TYR A 91 4.77 5.20 18.56
C TYR A 91 4.39 5.94 17.30
N TYR A 92 4.89 5.44 16.18
CA TYR A 92 4.50 5.86 14.83
C TYR A 92 3.97 4.64 14.09
N ALA A 93 2.67 4.63 13.85
CA ALA A 93 1.97 3.55 13.19
C ALA A 93 1.96 3.78 11.68
N LYS A 94 2.65 2.94 10.92
CA LYS A 94 2.73 3.02 9.47
C LYS A 94 2.42 1.66 8.84
N MET A 95 1.79 1.67 7.68
CA MET A 95 1.42 0.44 7.00
C MET A 95 2.66 -0.39 6.67
N ASN A 96 3.69 0.24 6.17
CA ASN A 96 4.96 -0.36 5.80
C ASN A 96 6.07 0.71 5.81
N TRP A 97 7.30 0.29 6.04
CA TRP A 97 8.49 1.16 6.01
C TRP A 97 9.72 0.36 5.63
N VAL A 98 10.74 1.04 5.09
CA VAL A 98 12.00 0.44 4.65
C VAL A 98 13.15 1.14 5.39
N GLY A 99 13.70 0.49 6.42
CA GLY A 99 14.91 0.95 7.06
C GLY A 99 14.87 2.35 7.70
N GLU A 100 13.73 3.04 7.59
CA GLU A 100 13.57 4.38 8.15
C GLU A 100 13.63 4.31 9.66
N TYR A 101 14.10 5.40 10.23
CA TYR A 101 14.24 5.57 11.66
C TYR A 101 13.82 6.99 12.04
N ILE A 102 13.02 7.09 13.08
CA ILE A 102 12.69 8.36 13.72
C ILE A 102 13.19 8.29 15.15
N GLU A 103 14.11 9.19 15.49
CA GLU A 103 14.68 9.23 16.84
C GLU A 103 13.59 9.40 17.91
N GLY A 104 13.61 8.52 18.90
CA GLY A 104 12.65 8.52 20.00
C GLY A 104 11.32 7.86 19.71
N LEU A 105 11.02 7.46 18.46
CA LEU A 105 9.77 6.82 18.09
C LEU A 105 9.97 5.33 17.73
N LYS A 106 9.10 4.47 18.24
CA LYS A 106 9.02 3.09 17.80
C LYS A 106 8.05 2.97 16.63
N LEU A 107 8.54 2.52 15.48
CA LEU A 107 7.71 2.22 14.34
C LEU A 107 6.94 0.91 14.57
N VAL A 108 5.64 0.92 14.27
CA VAL A 108 4.74 -0.23 14.40
C VAL A 108 3.92 -0.42 13.13
N GLY A 109 3.69 -1.69 12.74
CA GLY A 109 2.89 -2.02 11.55
C GLY A 109 1.42 -1.63 11.72
N PHE A 110 0.84 -0.98 10.72
CA PHE A 110 -0.51 -0.40 10.78
C PHE A 110 -1.44 -0.95 9.69
N PRO A 111 -1.96 -2.18 9.80
CA PRO A 111 -2.87 -2.75 8.83
C PRO A 111 -4.33 -2.28 9.00
N ILE A 112 -4.62 -1.50 10.04
CA ILE A 112 -5.99 -1.14 10.45
C ILE A 112 -6.82 -0.54 9.31
N PRO A 113 -6.32 0.42 8.51
CA PRO A 113 -7.11 0.98 7.40
C PRO A 113 -7.49 -0.04 6.32
N HIS A 114 -6.84 -1.20 6.29
CA HIS A 114 -7.06 -2.26 5.30
C HIS A 114 -7.90 -3.43 5.83
N ILE A 115 -8.39 -3.36 7.07
CA ILE A 115 -9.24 -4.42 7.65
C ILE A 115 -10.39 -4.83 6.74
N PRO A 116 -11.18 -3.92 6.16
CA PRO A 116 -12.29 -4.34 5.29
C PRO A 116 -11.81 -5.19 4.10
N GLN A 117 -10.66 -4.84 3.53
CA GLN A 117 -10.07 -5.56 2.39
C GLN A 117 -9.50 -6.91 2.81
N ILE A 118 -8.86 -6.98 3.97
CA ILE A 118 -8.30 -8.23 4.52
C ILE A 118 -9.43 -9.21 4.82
N ILE A 119 -10.48 -8.76 5.47
CA ILE A 119 -11.60 -9.63 5.86
C ILE A 119 -12.39 -10.09 4.63
N GLU A 120 -12.61 -9.21 3.64
CA GLU A 120 -13.29 -9.58 2.38
C GLU A 120 -12.65 -10.79 1.69
N VAL A 121 -11.32 -10.93 1.77
CA VAL A 121 -10.60 -11.99 1.07
C VAL A 121 -10.32 -13.22 1.94
N THR A 122 -10.50 -13.10 3.26
CA THR A 122 -10.21 -14.18 4.22
C THR A 122 -11.09 -15.41 3.99
N ASP A 123 -12.35 -15.19 3.65
CA ASP A 123 -13.38 -16.23 3.50
C ASP A 123 -13.61 -16.66 2.04
N LEU A 124 -12.83 -16.13 1.09
CA LEU A 124 -13.02 -16.49 -0.31
C LEU A 124 -12.60 -17.95 -0.56
N ASP A 125 -13.47 -18.71 -1.21
CA ASP A 125 -13.13 -20.00 -1.77
C ASP A 125 -12.21 -19.84 -2.97
N ILE A 126 -10.98 -20.35 -2.85
CA ILE A 126 -9.99 -20.28 -3.92
C ILE A 126 -9.98 -21.58 -4.68
N PRO A 127 -10.24 -21.56 -5.99
CA PRO A 127 -10.21 -22.74 -6.83
C PRO A 127 -8.84 -23.45 -6.77
N GLU A 128 -8.78 -24.70 -7.06
CA GLU A 128 -7.52 -25.44 -7.18
C GLU A 128 -6.61 -24.82 -8.25
N PHE A 129 -5.31 -24.87 -8.03
CA PHE A 129 -4.34 -24.28 -8.95
C PHE A 129 -4.32 -25.02 -10.28
N ASN A 130 -4.57 -24.28 -11.35
CA ASN A 130 -4.48 -24.80 -12.71
C ASN A 130 -3.20 -24.26 -13.39
N HIS A 131 -2.24 -25.13 -13.63
CA HIS A 131 -0.99 -24.76 -14.29
C HIS A 131 -1.16 -24.20 -15.69
N ASN A 132 -2.20 -24.62 -16.41
CA ASN A 132 -2.42 -24.16 -17.78
C ASN A 132 -2.82 -22.69 -17.84
N ASN A 133 -3.27 -22.13 -16.72
CA ASN A 133 -3.68 -20.75 -16.58
C ASN A 133 -2.69 -19.92 -15.74
N ALA A 134 -1.46 -20.39 -15.57
CA ALA A 134 -0.42 -19.67 -14.84
C ALA A 134 0.12 -18.47 -15.63
N VAL A 135 -0.79 -17.58 -16.03
CA VAL A 135 -0.49 -16.37 -16.77
C VAL A 135 -0.27 -15.22 -15.78
N PRO A 136 0.78 -14.41 -15.95
CA PRO A 136 0.98 -13.24 -15.12
C PRO A 136 -0.20 -12.28 -15.13
N PHE A 137 -0.57 -11.81 -13.95
CA PHE A 137 -1.67 -10.89 -13.74
C PHE A 137 -1.17 -9.58 -13.11
N PHE A 138 -1.49 -8.48 -13.75
CA PHE A 138 -1.25 -7.16 -13.21
C PHE A 138 -2.35 -6.19 -13.63
N VAL A 139 -2.93 -5.49 -12.68
CA VAL A 139 -3.81 -4.34 -12.94
C VAL A 139 -3.41 -3.23 -11.99
N GLY A 140 -3.03 -2.09 -12.51
CA GLY A 140 -2.63 -0.95 -11.71
C GLY A 140 -2.65 0.34 -12.48
N THR A 141 -2.79 1.45 -11.79
CA THR A 141 -2.76 2.78 -12.40
C THR A 141 -1.32 3.24 -12.61
N PRO A 142 -0.98 3.82 -13.75
CA PRO A 142 0.23 4.58 -13.89
C PRO A 142 -0.01 5.98 -13.28
N THR A 143 -0.43 6.04 -12.04
CA THR A 143 -0.62 7.34 -11.38
C THR A 143 0.70 7.79 -10.81
N PHE A 144 1.10 8.99 -11.15
CA PHE A 144 2.08 9.70 -10.35
C PHE A 144 1.53 9.86 -8.94
N LEU A 145 2.42 9.88 -8.01
CA LEU A 145 2.15 10.32 -6.67
C LEU A 145 1.48 11.69 -6.70
N GLY A 146 0.56 11.92 -5.79
CA GLY A 146 -0.14 13.20 -5.67
C GLY A 146 0.78 14.42 -5.57
N ARG A 147 2.05 14.23 -5.27
CA ARG A 147 3.10 15.27 -5.38
C ARG A 147 3.27 15.83 -6.79
N HIS A 148 2.96 15.05 -7.79
CA HIS A 148 3.26 15.35 -9.18
C HIS A 148 2.04 15.21 -10.06
N ASP A 149 0.86 15.18 -9.47
CA ASP A 149 -0.38 15.22 -10.22
C ASP A 149 -0.53 16.63 -10.80
N PRO A 150 -0.22 16.86 -12.08
CA PRO A 150 -0.38 18.17 -12.70
C PRO A 150 -1.85 18.62 -12.71
N VAL A 151 -2.78 17.69 -12.47
CA VAL A 151 -4.22 17.94 -12.37
C VAL A 151 -4.63 18.28 -10.94
N GLY A 152 -3.89 17.79 -9.94
CA GLY A 152 -4.13 18.07 -8.51
C GLY A 152 -3.63 19.42 -8.03
N GLY A 153 -3.10 20.25 -8.91
CA GLY A 153 -2.65 21.61 -8.58
C GLY A 153 -1.28 21.68 -7.88
N GLY A 154 -0.59 20.58 -7.76
CA GLY A 154 0.82 20.57 -7.41
C GLY A 154 1.63 21.17 -8.56
N VAL A 155 2.06 22.42 -8.41
CA VAL A 155 2.89 23.10 -9.40
C VAL A 155 4.24 22.41 -9.45
N TYR A 156 4.40 21.50 -10.38
CA TYR A 156 5.71 21.00 -10.75
C TYR A 156 6.36 21.96 -11.70
N ASN A 157 7.27 22.77 -11.21
CA ASN A 157 8.21 23.45 -12.05
C ASN A 157 9.26 22.42 -12.52
N SER A 158 9.12 21.96 -13.76
CA SER A 158 10.04 21.06 -14.43
C SER A 158 11.47 21.58 -14.56
N THR A 159 11.75 22.75 -14.02
CA THR A 159 13.05 23.41 -14.05
C THR A 159 13.82 23.36 -12.72
N GLU A 160 13.20 22.87 -11.66
CA GLU A 160 13.93 22.66 -10.39
C GLU A 160 14.60 21.29 -10.42
N ASP A 161 15.81 21.28 -9.92
CA ASP A 161 16.59 20.05 -9.75
C ASP A 161 15.84 19.09 -8.82
N THR A 162 15.11 18.19 -9.45
CA THR A 162 14.24 17.23 -8.78
C THR A 162 15.01 16.13 -8.07
N SER A 163 16.34 16.08 -8.25
CA SER A 163 17.22 15.10 -7.60
C SER A 163 17.22 15.22 -6.07
N SER A 164 16.99 16.42 -5.55
CA SER A 164 16.90 16.67 -4.11
C SER A 164 15.52 16.32 -3.49
N LEU A 165 14.52 16.01 -4.32
CA LEU A 165 13.14 15.76 -3.90
C LEU A 165 12.69 14.29 -4.07
N GLY A 166 13.60 13.37 -4.36
CA GLY A 166 13.27 11.96 -4.55
C GLY A 166 12.52 11.66 -5.86
N VAL A 167 12.46 12.60 -6.79
CA VAL A 167 11.76 12.43 -8.09
C VAL A 167 12.36 11.31 -8.92
N HIS A 168 13.63 11.03 -8.75
CA HIS A 168 14.26 9.88 -9.41
C HIS A 168 13.67 8.55 -8.95
N GLU A 169 13.31 8.41 -7.69
CA GLU A 169 12.68 7.19 -7.17
C GLU A 169 11.25 7.06 -7.69
N ASP A 170 10.50 8.15 -7.73
CA ASP A 170 9.15 8.17 -8.28
C ASP A 170 9.14 7.83 -9.78
N HIS A 171 10.02 8.39 -10.56
CA HIS A 171 10.22 8.04 -11.96
C HIS A 171 10.60 6.57 -12.14
N TYR A 172 11.45 6.07 -11.27
CA TYR A 172 11.90 4.69 -11.28
C TYR A 172 10.75 3.71 -11.00
N MET A 173 9.92 3.99 -10.00
CA MET A 173 8.77 3.16 -9.65
C MET A 173 7.73 3.05 -10.76
N TYR A 174 7.52 4.14 -11.50
CA TYR A 174 6.63 4.14 -12.67
C TYR A 174 7.17 3.35 -13.84
N ASN A 175 8.42 3.60 -14.15
CA ASN A 175 9.10 2.87 -15.19
C ASN A 175 9.06 1.38 -14.93
N GLN A 176 9.16 0.93 -13.68
CA GLN A 176 9.14 -0.48 -13.36
C GLN A 176 7.83 -1.17 -13.76
N ARG A 177 6.66 -0.57 -13.55
CA ARG A 177 5.38 -1.15 -13.99
C ARG A 177 5.32 -1.29 -15.51
N ILE A 178 5.80 -0.28 -16.22
CA ILE A 178 5.89 -0.27 -17.67
C ILE A 178 6.93 -1.26 -18.13
N ASP A 179 8.12 -1.23 -17.55
CA ASP A 179 9.24 -2.10 -17.89
C ASP A 179 8.89 -3.57 -17.73
N TRP A 180 8.15 -3.91 -16.67
CA TRP A 180 7.68 -5.26 -16.46
C TRP A 180 6.72 -5.73 -17.55
N LEU A 181 5.75 -4.90 -17.93
CA LEU A 181 4.81 -5.22 -19.01
C LEU A 181 5.51 -5.29 -20.37
N LEU A 182 6.45 -4.39 -20.65
CA LEU A 182 7.26 -4.41 -21.86
C LEU A 182 8.17 -5.65 -21.89
N SER A 183 8.73 -6.05 -20.75
CA SER A 183 9.54 -7.27 -20.64
C SER A 183 8.71 -8.51 -20.95
N LEU A 184 7.46 -8.60 -20.47
CA LEU A 184 6.56 -9.69 -20.83
C LEU A 184 6.32 -9.75 -22.33
N ARG A 185 6.03 -8.61 -22.97
CA ARG A 185 5.85 -8.52 -24.42
C ARG A 185 7.09 -8.92 -25.20
N LYS A 186 8.23 -8.39 -24.82
CA LYS A 186 9.52 -8.70 -25.44
C LYS A 186 9.83 -10.20 -25.43
N ASN A 187 9.45 -10.88 -24.37
CA ASN A 187 9.65 -12.32 -24.21
C ASN A 187 8.46 -13.18 -24.70
N ASN A 188 7.47 -12.57 -25.37
CA ASN A 188 6.25 -13.24 -25.86
C ASN A 188 5.47 -13.98 -24.76
N ILE A 189 5.50 -13.46 -23.53
CA ILE A 189 4.73 -14.03 -22.42
C ILE A 189 3.35 -13.39 -22.42
N PRO A 190 2.28 -14.17 -22.61
CA PRO A 190 0.94 -13.65 -22.45
C PRO A 190 0.72 -13.21 -20.99
N TYR A 191 0.04 -12.11 -20.78
CA TYR A 191 -0.36 -11.63 -19.46
C TYR A 191 -1.78 -11.10 -19.50
N PHE A 192 -2.42 -11.04 -18.35
CA PHE A 192 -3.74 -10.45 -18.21
C PHE A 192 -3.67 -9.14 -17.43
N GLY A 193 -4.43 -8.15 -17.91
CA GLY A 193 -4.50 -6.84 -17.30
C GLY A 193 -3.60 -5.81 -17.98
N GLY A 194 -3.02 -4.94 -17.21
CA GLY A 194 -2.19 -3.84 -17.70
C GLY A 194 -2.34 -2.57 -16.87
N LEU A 195 -2.14 -1.43 -17.50
CA LEU A 195 -2.24 -0.12 -16.88
C LEU A 195 -3.67 0.42 -17.02
N VAL A 196 -4.25 0.83 -15.90
CA VAL A 196 -5.54 1.53 -15.88
C VAL A 196 -5.28 3.02 -15.99
N PHE A 197 -5.49 3.56 -17.18
CA PHE A 197 -5.36 4.99 -17.41
C PHE A 197 -6.59 5.74 -16.92
N LYS A 198 -6.39 6.88 -16.29
CA LYS A 198 -7.48 7.82 -16.03
C LYS A 198 -8.00 8.36 -17.37
N THR A 199 -9.29 8.56 -17.44
CA THR A 199 -9.98 8.92 -18.70
C THR A 199 -10.06 10.42 -18.95
N ASP A 200 -9.51 11.25 -18.08
CA ASP A 200 -9.44 12.68 -18.34
C ASP A 200 -8.38 13.00 -19.39
N ASN A 201 -8.73 13.91 -20.30
CA ASN A 201 -7.90 14.22 -21.48
C ASN A 201 -6.50 14.74 -21.12
N LEU A 202 -6.38 15.50 -20.03
CA LEU A 202 -5.10 16.05 -19.60
C LEU A 202 -4.16 14.93 -19.13
N THR A 203 -4.68 13.96 -18.42
CA THR A 203 -3.90 12.81 -17.95
C THR A 203 -3.40 11.95 -19.11
N ILE A 204 -4.22 11.78 -20.17
CA ILE A 204 -3.83 11.02 -21.38
C ILE A 204 -2.70 11.73 -22.13
N GLU A 205 -2.81 13.02 -22.37
CA GLU A 205 -1.80 13.80 -23.07
C GLU A 205 -0.48 13.80 -22.29
N TRP A 206 -0.56 14.00 -21.00
CA TRP A 206 0.58 13.97 -20.12
C TRP A 206 1.25 12.58 -20.07
N GLN A 207 0.48 11.50 -19.95
CA GLN A 207 1.01 10.13 -19.97
C GLN A 207 1.75 9.85 -21.29
N SER A 208 1.20 10.25 -22.43
CA SER A 208 1.86 10.08 -23.72
C SER A 208 3.17 10.87 -23.85
N THR A 209 3.25 12.02 -23.20
CA THR A 209 4.44 12.88 -23.19
C THR A 209 5.55 12.30 -22.32
N TYR A 210 5.22 11.83 -21.12
CA TYR A 210 6.21 11.35 -20.15
C TYR A 210 6.67 9.91 -20.42
N PHE A 211 5.77 9.02 -20.82
CA PHE A 211 6.11 7.61 -21.02
C PHE A 211 6.53 7.28 -22.47
N GLY A 212 6.42 8.23 -23.37
CA GLY A 212 6.86 8.06 -24.76
C GLY A 212 6.02 7.06 -25.56
N LYS A 213 6.53 6.75 -26.77
CA LYS A 213 5.90 5.84 -27.72
C LYS A 213 6.21 4.39 -27.36
N GLY A 214 5.75 3.83 -26.33
CA GLY A 214 6.05 2.43 -25.97
C GLY A 214 4.96 1.80 -25.16
N ILE A 215 4.04 2.63 -24.67
CA ILE A 215 2.96 2.19 -23.81
C ILE A 215 1.66 1.84 -24.55
N GLU A 216 1.64 2.06 -25.87
CA GLU A 216 0.47 1.69 -26.66
C GLU A 216 0.12 0.21 -26.46
N GLY A 217 -1.13 -0.04 -26.14
CA GLY A 217 -1.66 -1.37 -25.86
C GLY A 217 -1.22 -1.99 -24.53
N LEU A 218 -0.60 -1.24 -23.62
CA LEU A 218 -0.45 -1.67 -22.22
C LEU A 218 -1.69 -1.36 -21.37
N GLY A 219 -2.62 -0.59 -21.91
CA GLY A 219 -3.85 -0.19 -21.24
C GLY A 219 -4.83 -1.34 -21.02
N THR A 220 -5.54 -1.31 -19.90
CA THR A 220 -6.64 -2.21 -19.59
C THR A 220 -7.78 -1.41 -18.94
N PRO A 221 -9.04 -1.78 -19.14
CA PRO A 221 -10.13 -1.16 -18.42
C PRO A 221 -10.01 -1.44 -16.91
N PRO A 222 -10.53 -0.56 -16.06
CA PRO A 222 -10.59 -0.80 -14.64
C PRO A 222 -11.46 -2.03 -14.35
N LEU A 223 -11.03 -2.83 -13.39
CA LEU A 223 -11.80 -3.96 -12.88
C LEU A 223 -12.53 -3.56 -11.59
N SER A 224 -13.77 -4.02 -11.44
CA SER A 224 -14.40 -4.01 -10.12
C SER A 224 -13.62 -4.93 -9.17
N ARG A 225 -13.81 -4.76 -7.87
CA ARG A 225 -13.15 -5.60 -6.85
C ARG A 225 -13.45 -7.09 -7.08
N GLN A 226 -14.69 -7.44 -7.36
CA GLN A 226 -15.10 -8.81 -7.66
C GLN A 226 -14.44 -9.37 -8.93
N GLN A 227 -14.40 -8.55 -10.00
CA GLN A 227 -13.72 -8.95 -11.24
C GLN A 227 -12.22 -9.15 -11.03
N PHE A 228 -11.59 -8.28 -10.22
CA PHE A 228 -10.19 -8.41 -9.88
C PHE A 228 -9.88 -9.76 -9.24
N PHE A 229 -10.62 -10.15 -8.19
CA PHE A 229 -10.41 -11.43 -7.53
C PHE A 229 -10.74 -12.63 -8.43
N ASN A 230 -11.86 -12.60 -9.13
CA ASN A 230 -12.20 -13.68 -10.07
C ASN A 230 -11.09 -13.89 -11.09
N THR A 231 -10.50 -12.81 -11.58
CA THR A 231 -9.39 -12.87 -12.53
C THR A 231 -8.13 -13.40 -11.87
N LEU A 232 -7.78 -12.88 -10.69
CA LEU A 232 -6.61 -13.31 -9.94
C LEU A 232 -6.65 -14.80 -9.60
N PHE A 233 -7.82 -15.33 -9.23
CA PHE A 233 -8.01 -16.77 -8.97
C PHE A 233 -7.84 -17.64 -10.20
N ASN A 234 -8.11 -17.10 -11.38
CA ASN A 234 -7.90 -17.82 -12.63
C ASN A 234 -6.45 -17.89 -13.07
N TYR A 235 -5.70 -16.78 -12.90
CA TYR A 235 -4.34 -16.67 -13.46
C TYR A 235 -3.22 -16.89 -12.46
N ARG A 236 -3.42 -16.61 -11.22
CA ARG A 236 -2.59 -16.95 -10.06
C ARG A 236 -1.11 -16.55 -10.03
N VAL A 237 -0.55 -15.99 -11.06
CA VAL A 237 0.78 -15.37 -11.00
C VAL A 237 0.58 -13.89 -10.80
N GLY A 238 0.67 -13.43 -9.56
CA GLY A 238 0.41 -12.04 -9.21
C GLY A 238 1.67 -11.20 -9.27
N LEU A 239 1.67 -10.15 -10.07
CA LEU A 239 2.78 -9.22 -10.15
C LEU A 239 2.58 -8.04 -9.20
N ASN A 240 3.59 -7.80 -8.38
CA ASN A 240 3.67 -6.65 -7.48
C ASN A 240 4.91 -5.81 -7.81
N PRO A 241 4.89 -5.06 -8.93
CA PRO A 241 5.90 -4.04 -9.16
C PRO A 241 5.80 -2.96 -8.09
N THR A 242 6.89 -2.31 -7.81
CA THR A 242 6.97 -1.21 -6.85
C THR A 242 5.87 -0.17 -7.10
N GLY A 243 5.20 0.23 -6.04
CA GLY A 243 4.25 1.34 -6.00
C GLY A 243 4.93 2.62 -5.50
N HIS A 244 4.27 3.37 -4.66
CA HIS A 244 4.85 4.46 -3.88
C HIS A 244 5.86 3.92 -2.87
N ASP A 245 5.55 2.74 -2.40
CA ASP A 245 6.41 1.91 -1.62
C ASP A 245 6.49 0.52 -2.26
N ARG A 246 7.50 -0.27 -1.95
CA ARG A 246 7.68 -1.63 -2.46
C ARG A 246 6.56 -2.54 -2.00
N ASN A 247 6.02 -2.30 -0.81
CA ASN A 247 4.91 -3.04 -0.25
C ASN A 247 3.60 -2.25 -0.39
N SER A 248 2.91 -2.41 -1.49
CA SER A 248 1.58 -1.84 -1.65
C SER A 248 0.50 -2.74 -1.03
N TRP A 249 -0.67 -2.19 -0.72
CA TRP A 249 -1.85 -2.95 -0.29
C TRP A 249 -2.22 -4.12 -1.24
N ARG A 250 -1.76 -4.11 -2.51
CA ARG A 250 -1.89 -5.22 -3.47
C ARG A 250 -1.24 -6.50 -2.95
N ILE A 251 -0.18 -6.42 -2.18
CA ILE A 251 0.45 -7.60 -1.58
C ILE A 251 -0.56 -8.39 -0.75
N TYR A 252 -1.40 -7.71 0.02
CA TYR A 252 -2.42 -8.40 0.82
C TYR A 252 -3.42 -9.15 -0.04
N ASP A 253 -3.85 -8.56 -1.16
CA ASP A 253 -4.73 -9.24 -2.11
C ASP A 253 -4.06 -10.49 -2.71
N LEU A 254 -2.81 -10.37 -3.12
CA LEU A 254 -2.06 -11.48 -3.72
C LEU A 254 -1.76 -12.59 -2.71
N MET A 255 -1.40 -12.23 -1.47
CA MET A 255 -1.20 -13.18 -0.39
C MET A 255 -2.50 -13.91 -0.04
N ALA A 256 -3.60 -13.18 0.14
CA ALA A 256 -4.90 -13.75 0.47
C ALA A 256 -5.42 -14.67 -0.63
N ALA A 257 -5.15 -14.36 -1.88
CA ALA A 257 -5.46 -15.23 -3.01
C ALA A 257 -4.55 -16.47 -3.11
N GLY A 258 -3.46 -16.54 -2.32
CA GLY A 258 -2.46 -17.61 -2.45
C GLY A 258 -1.79 -17.61 -3.81
N SER A 259 -1.64 -16.44 -4.42
CA SER A 259 -0.99 -16.27 -5.71
C SER A 259 0.49 -16.62 -5.63
N ILE A 260 1.07 -17.09 -6.73
CA ILE A 260 2.52 -17.05 -6.93
C ILE A 260 2.89 -15.56 -6.97
N LEU A 261 3.40 -15.09 -5.86
CA LEU A 261 3.73 -13.67 -5.69
C LEU A 261 5.09 -13.38 -6.31
N VAL A 262 5.09 -12.52 -7.31
CA VAL A 262 6.31 -12.00 -7.96
C VAL A 262 6.41 -10.52 -7.63
N SER A 263 7.45 -10.14 -6.93
CA SER A 263 7.61 -8.79 -6.38
C SER A 263 9.04 -8.29 -6.54
N THR A 264 9.24 -7.00 -6.38
CA THR A 264 10.54 -6.46 -6.05
C THR A 264 11.00 -6.97 -4.69
N ASP A 265 12.26 -6.72 -4.34
CA ASP A 265 12.79 -7.13 -3.05
C ASP A 265 12.03 -6.48 -1.90
N LEU A 266 11.47 -7.32 -1.04
CA LEU A 266 10.71 -6.90 0.15
C LEU A 266 11.47 -7.15 1.45
N MET A 267 12.71 -7.66 1.38
CA MET A 267 13.42 -8.11 2.58
C MET A 267 13.70 -6.99 3.58
N GLU A 268 13.90 -5.77 3.09
CA GLU A 268 14.12 -4.62 3.95
C GLU A 268 12.83 -3.99 4.46
N GLN A 269 11.70 -4.39 3.90
CA GLN A 269 10.41 -3.84 4.30
C GLN A 269 9.89 -4.48 5.57
N LYS A 270 9.26 -3.67 6.39
CA LYS A 270 8.62 -4.09 7.61
C LYS A 270 7.14 -3.72 7.53
N SER A 271 6.31 -4.69 7.77
CA SER A 271 4.87 -4.54 7.89
C SER A 271 4.36 -5.60 8.85
N MET A 272 3.15 -5.45 9.34
CA MET A 272 2.58 -6.41 10.28
C MET A 272 2.35 -7.79 9.64
N TYR A 273 1.99 -7.82 8.36
CA TYR A 273 1.72 -9.05 7.62
C TYR A 273 2.55 -9.11 6.35
N MET A 274 3.77 -9.61 6.48
CA MET A 274 4.68 -9.78 5.34
C MET A 274 4.52 -11.16 4.70
N PRO A 275 4.68 -11.28 3.36
CA PRO A 275 4.72 -12.58 2.73
C PRO A 275 5.94 -13.38 3.19
N LYS A 276 5.72 -14.66 3.45
CA LYS A 276 6.80 -15.62 3.76
C LYS A 276 7.45 -16.15 2.50
N GLU A 277 6.66 -16.31 1.46
CA GLU A 277 7.07 -16.91 0.20
C GLU A 277 6.74 -15.98 -0.96
N TYR A 278 7.74 -15.59 -1.70
CA TYR A 278 7.62 -14.78 -2.92
C TYR A 278 8.85 -14.91 -3.81
N THR A 279 8.69 -14.58 -5.07
CA THR A 279 9.80 -14.51 -6.03
C THR A 279 10.25 -13.05 -6.15
N THR A 280 11.52 -12.82 -5.92
CA THR A 280 12.12 -11.50 -6.05
C THR A 280 12.57 -11.24 -7.47
N ILE A 281 12.22 -10.08 -8.02
CA ILE A 281 12.81 -9.51 -9.23
C ILE A 281 13.71 -8.36 -8.81
N LYS A 282 14.99 -8.47 -9.11
CA LYS A 282 15.97 -7.44 -8.80
C LYS A 282 15.84 -6.27 -9.79
N ASP A 283 16.34 -5.13 -9.36
CA ASP A 283 16.37 -3.94 -10.20
C ASP A 283 17.20 -4.19 -11.46
N GLY A 284 16.63 -3.82 -12.61
CA GLY A 284 17.24 -4.07 -13.92
C GLY A 284 17.12 -5.52 -14.44
N GLU A 285 16.53 -6.44 -13.67
CA GLU A 285 16.29 -7.82 -14.09
C GLU A 285 15.13 -7.88 -15.09
N ASP A 286 15.30 -8.72 -16.13
CA ASP A 286 14.27 -8.95 -17.14
C ASP A 286 13.19 -9.89 -16.58
N LEU A 287 12.07 -9.34 -16.15
CA LEU A 287 10.95 -10.10 -15.60
C LEU A 287 10.53 -11.27 -16.50
N GLY A 288 10.42 -11.03 -17.81
CA GLY A 288 9.98 -12.06 -18.73
C GLY A 288 10.92 -13.27 -18.75
N LYS A 289 12.24 -13.03 -18.76
CA LYS A 289 13.22 -14.13 -18.67
C LYS A 289 13.11 -14.88 -17.35
N THR A 290 12.97 -14.17 -16.25
CA THR A 290 12.83 -14.80 -14.93
C THR A 290 11.58 -15.66 -14.87
N LEU A 291 10.43 -15.17 -15.36
CA LEU A 291 9.21 -15.97 -15.39
C LEU A 291 9.32 -17.23 -16.27
N LEU A 292 10.01 -17.16 -17.41
CA LEU A 292 10.27 -18.34 -18.23
C LEU A 292 11.11 -19.39 -17.49
N GLN A 293 12.07 -18.96 -16.69
CA GLN A 293 12.88 -19.85 -15.86
C GLN A 293 12.08 -20.47 -14.71
N LEU A 294 11.13 -19.74 -14.13
CA LEU A 294 10.28 -20.17 -13.02
C LEU A 294 9.11 -21.08 -13.46
N GLN A 295 8.73 -21.01 -14.74
CA GLN A 295 7.54 -21.72 -15.24
C GLN A 295 7.52 -23.23 -14.91
N PRO A 296 8.63 -23.98 -15.00
CA PRO A 296 8.66 -25.39 -14.62
C PRO A 296 8.30 -25.62 -13.15
N ASP A 297 8.60 -24.66 -12.29
CA ASP A 297 8.46 -24.76 -10.83
C ASP A 297 7.14 -24.16 -10.30
N TYR A 298 6.27 -23.64 -11.18
CA TYR A 298 5.04 -22.96 -10.76
C TYR A 298 4.15 -23.80 -9.83
N LYS A 299 4.17 -25.11 -9.99
CA LYS A 299 3.40 -26.02 -9.11
C LYS A 299 3.90 -25.96 -7.67
N GLU A 300 5.20 -26.02 -7.49
CA GLU A 300 5.81 -25.99 -6.15
C GLU A 300 5.74 -24.58 -5.57
N LEU A 301 5.99 -23.56 -6.39
CA LEU A 301 5.83 -22.15 -5.99
C LEU A 301 4.39 -21.85 -5.55
N SER A 302 3.39 -22.38 -6.26
CA SER A 302 1.99 -22.19 -5.85
C SER A 302 1.71 -22.82 -4.48
N LYS A 303 2.26 -24.01 -4.20
CA LYS A 303 2.12 -24.63 -2.88
C LYS A 303 2.79 -23.78 -1.79
N ALA A 304 4.02 -23.31 -2.05
CA ALA A 304 4.74 -22.45 -1.12
C ALA A 304 3.96 -21.15 -0.84
N CYS A 305 3.44 -20.50 -1.87
CA CYS A 305 2.66 -19.27 -1.72
C CYS A 305 1.30 -19.46 -1.01
N GLN A 306 0.77 -20.70 -0.93
CA GLN A 306 -0.39 -20.97 -0.06
C GLN A 306 -0.08 -20.74 1.43
N GLU A 307 1.19 -20.79 1.82
CA GLU A 307 1.59 -20.44 3.20
C GLU A 307 1.34 -18.94 3.51
N ASN A 308 1.46 -18.06 2.51
CA ASN A 308 1.13 -16.66 2.67
C ASN A 308 -0.34 -16.45 3.02
N ARG A 309 -1.22 -17.26 2.42
CA ARG A 309 -2.66 -17.20 2.70
C ARG A 309 -2.99 -17.60 4.13
N LYS A 310 -2.21 -18.52 4.72
CA LYS A 310 -2.45 -18.96 6.10
C LYS A 310 -2.33 -17.83 7.12
N VAL A 311 -1.57 -16.79 6.77
CA VAL A 311 -1.45 -15.58 7.61
C VAL A 311 -2.80 -14.91 7.81
N PHE A 312 -3.67 -14.94 6.79
CA PHE A 312 -5.00 -14.32 6.84
C PHE A 312 -6.08 -15.27 7.36
N LYS A 313 -5.81 -16.59 7.41
CA LYS A 313 -6.81 -17.56 7.84
C LYS A 313 -7.14 -17.37 9.31
N GLY A 314 -8.41 -17.09 9.58
CA GLY A 314 -8.90 -16.87 10.95
C GLY A 314 -8.58 -15.47 11.48
N LEU A 315 -8.14 -14.54 10.64
CA LEU A 315 -8.07 -13.15 11.02
C LEU A 315 -9.50 -12.60 11.14
N THR A 316 -9.76 -11.96 12.28
CA THR A 316 -10.95 -11.14 12.48
C THR A 316 -10.50 -9.70 12.75
N PRO A 317 -11.38 -8.72 12.59
CA PRO A 317 -11.06 -7.33 12.93
C PRO A 317 -10.49 -7.19 14.35
N GLU A 318 -11.08 -7.90 15.33
CA GLU A 318 -10.63 -7.87 16.71
C GLU A 318 -9.23 -8.47 16.88
N LYS A 319 -8.93 -9.55 16.13
CA LYS A 319 -7.60 -10.17 16.15
C LYS A 319 -6.55 -9.23 15.58
N ILE A 320 -6.85 -8.55 14.46
CA ILE A 320 -5.96 -7.57 13.84
C ILE A 320 -5.71 -6.41 14.81
N TRP A 321 -6.75 -5.92 15.47
CA TRP A 321 -6.63 -4.88 16.48
C TRP A 321 -5.77 -5.34 17.66
N TYR A 322 -6.01 -6.54 18.16
CA TYR A 322 -5.21 -7.12 19.26
C TYR A 322 -3.72 -7.21 18.84
N ASP A 323 -3.42 -7.77 17.69
CA ASP A 323 -2.05 -7.91 17.18
C ASP A 323 -1.36 -6.55 16.99
N PHE A 324 -2.11 -5.55 16.56
CA PHE A 324 -1.60 -4.18 16.47
C PHE A 324 -1.23 -3.63 17.86
N MET A 325 -2.11 -3.79 18.85
CA MET A 325 -1.87 -3.32 20.22
C MET A 325 -0.70 -4.05 20.91
N GLU A 326 -0.50 -5.33 20.61
CA GLU A 326 0.63 -6.10 21.15
C GLU A 326 2.00 -5.55 20.69
N GLN A 327 2.09 -4.91 19.52
CA GLN A 327 3.34 -4.29 19.09
C GLN A 327 3.77 -3.11 19.99
N MET A 328 2.85 -2.54 20.76
CA MET A 328 3.08 -1.38 21.62
C MET A 328 3.30 -1.74 23.11
N LYS A 329 3.33 -3.00 23.43
CA LYS A 329 3.78 -3.48 24.75
C LYS A 329 5.28 -3.68 24.75
#